data_542cce6ffcdf762392c993be96ed6499
#
_entry.id   542cce6ffcdf762392c993be96ed6499
#
_cell.length_a   1.000
_cell.length_b   1.000
_cell.length_c   1.000
_cell.angle_alpha   90.00
_cell.angle_beta   90.00
_cell.angle_gamma   90.00
#
_symmetry.space_group_name_H-M   'P 1'
#
loop_
_entity.id
_entity.type
_entity.pdbx_description
1 polymer ?
#
loop_
_entity_poly.entity_id
_entity_poly.type
_entity_poly.pdbx_seq_one_letter_code
_entity_poly.pdbx_strand_id
1 'polypeptide(L)'
;MTTTTLTKTPRTVVPSQSNGAGATTRGTLSLVTAQGGILTMKITNGATGPTIACTGNVLIAHNATTPTAASAGADWKTLWSFTGLTSNNGIVERSIEIGPGVMQLEAEFTGNTAQAVTVEAFFSEITNAQSV
;
A
#
# COMPACT_ATOMS: atom_id res chain seq x y z
N MET A 1 18.31 -32.68 -10.20
CA MET A 1 17.04 -31.95 -10.06
C MET A 1 17.32 -30.53 -9.62
N THR A 2 16.72 -29.57 -10.30
CA THR A 2 16.86 -28.15 -9.94
C THR A 2 15.75 -27.74 -8.98
N THR A 3 16.11 -27.12 -7.88
CA THR A 3 15.15 -26.61 -6.87
C THR A 3 15.22 -25.09 -6.87
N THR A 4 14.07 -24.44 -6.90
CA THR A 4 13.97 -23.00 -6.78
C THR A 4 13.63 -22.61 -5.34
N THR A 5 14.45 -21.77 -4.74
CA THR A 5 14.23 -21.23 -3.40
C THR A 5 13.85 -19.75 -3.51
N LEU A 6 12.77 -19.35 -2.85
CA LEU A 6 12.34 -17.96 -2.77
C LEU A 6 12.70 -17.39 -1.41
N THR A 7 13.30 -16.21 -1.41
CA THR A 7 13.54 -15.44 -0.17
C THR A 7 12.47 -14.37 -0.04
N LYS A 8 11.80 -14.35 1.10
CA LYS A 8 10.75 -13.38 1.41
C LYS A 8 11.21 -12.48 2.54
N THR A 9 10.99 -11.19 2.38
CA THR A 9 11.41 -10.17 3.35
C THR A 9 10.24 -9.26 3.69
N PRO A 10 9.91 -9.08 4.99
CA PRO A 10 8.86 -8.14 5.37
C PRO A 10 9.36 -6.70 5.20
N ARG A 11 8.51 -5.86 4.62
CA ARG A 11 8.78 -4.43 4.42
C ARG A 11 7.60 -3.62 4.91
N THR A 12 7.88 -2.48 5.54
CA THR A 12 6.86 -1.51 5.92
C THR A 12 6.76 -0.47 4.82
N VAL A 13 5.59 -0.33 4.21
CA VAL A 13 5.32 0.68 3.18
C VAL A 13 4.80 1.96 3.82
N VAL A 14 3.80 1.82 4.71
CA VAL A 14 3.27 2.90 5.53
C VAL A 14 3.25 2.41 6.97
N PRO A 15 4.08 2.96 7.86
CA PRO A 15 4.02 2.61 9.29
C PRO A 15 2.67 3.07 9.87
N SER A 16 2.19 2.37 10.90
CA SER A 16 0.93 2.70 11.56
C SER A 16 0.94 4.15 12.02
N GLN A 17 0.01 4.93 11.51
CA GLN A 17 -0.07 6.37 11.77
C GLN A 17 -1.46 6.92 11.53
N SER A 18 -1.71 8.12 12.06
CA SER A 18 -2.96 8.83 11.84
C SER A 18 -2.98 9.47 10.44
N ASN A 19 -4.11 9.30 9.74
CA ASN A 19 -4.44 10.11 8.58
C ASN A 19 -5.55 11.07 8.97
N GLY A 20 -5.21 12.34 9.16
CA GLY A 20 -6.16 13.38 9.57
C GLY A 20 -7.27 13.58 8.56
N ALA A 21 -8.38 14.18 9.00
CA ALA A 21 -9.49 14.51 8.12
C ALA A 21 -9.01 15.44 6.99
N GLY A 22 -9.31 15.06 5.75
CA GLY A 22 -8.89 15.79 4.55
C GLY A 22 -7.41 15.61 4.18
N ALA A 23 -6.65 14.84 4.94
CA ALA A 23 -5.24 14.56 4.67
C ALA A 23 -5.06 13.35 3.76
N THR A 24 -3.84 13.19 3.26
CA THR A 24 -3.41 12.03 2.48
C THR A 24 -2.10 11.50 3.04
N THR A 25 -2.05 10.22 3.31
CA THR A 25 -0.83 9.51 3.76
C THR A 25 -0.36 8.61 2.63
N ARG A 26 0.93 8.68 2.30
CA ARG A 26 1.55 7.88 1.24
C ARG A 26 2.83 7.21 1.72
N GLY A 27 3.11 6.05 1.16
CA GLY A 27 4.41 5.40 1.28
C GLY A 27 4.78 4.75 -0.03
N THR A 28 6.04 4.83 -0.41
CA THR A 28 6.55 4.26 -1.65
C THR A 28 7.58 3.18 -1.38
N LEU A 29 7.71 2.25 -2.30
CA LEU A 29 8.69 1.18 -2.24
C LEU A 29 9.18 0.88 -3.64
N SER A 30 10.51 0.88 -3.84
CA SER A 30 11.09 0.44 -5.09
C SER A 30 11.14 -1.08 -5.14
N LEU A 31 10.59 -1.67 -6.20
CA LEU A 31 10.57 -3.11 -6.44
C LEU A 31 11.45 -3.51 -7.63
N VAL A 32 12.35 -2.64 -8.07
CA VAL A 32 13.20 -2.87 -9.24
C VAL A 32 14.03 -4.14 -9.11
N THR A 33 14.50 -4.45 -7.91
CA THR A 33 15.28 -5.67 -7.63
C THR A 33 14.45 -6.77 -6.96
N ALA A 34 13.16 -6.54 -6.76
CA ALA A 34 12.25 -7.50 -6.15
C ALA A 34 11.43 -8.24 -7.21
N GLN A 35 10.84 -9.35 -6.81
CA GLN A 35 10.01 -10.19 -7.68
C GLN A 35 8.55 -10.19 -7.25
N GLY A 36 8.05 -9.04 -6.81
CA GLY A 36 6.68 -8.91 -6.32
C GLY A 36 6.51 -9.37 -4.89
N GLY A 37 5.29 -9.68 -4.51
CA GLY A 37 4.93 -10.10 -3.16
C GLY A 37 3.46 -9.85 -2.84
N ILE A 38 3.15 -9.76 -1.55
CA ILE A 38 1.80 -9.50 -1.07
C ILE A 38 1.79 -8.17 -0.31
N LEU A 39 0.92 -7.25 -0.71
CA LEU A 39 0.67 -5.99 -0.03
C LEU A 39 -0.60 -6.11 0.82
N THR A 40 -0.51 -5.73 2.09
CA THR A 40 -1.65 -5.65 3.00
C THR A 40 -1.81 -4.22 3.48
N MET A 41 -3.02 -3.67 3.35
CA MET A 41 -3.36 -2.32 3.78
C MET A 41 -4.50 -2.38 4.79
N LYS A 42 -4.42 -1.55 5.84
CA LYS A 42 -5.40 -1.52 6.92
C LYS A 42 -5.82 -0.10 7.24
N ILE A 43 -7.13 0.08 7.40
CA ILE A 43 -7.74 1.34 7.84
C ILE A 43 -8.55 1.03 9.10
N THR A 44 -8.23 1.74 10.19
CA THR A 44 -8.93 1.60 11.48
C THR A 44 -9.54 2.93 11.85
N ASN A 45 -10.87 2.96 12.00
CA ASN A 45 -11.58 4.13 12.47
C ASN A 45 -11.39 4.30 13.99
N GLY A 46 -11.45 5.54 14.46
CA GLY A 46 -11.47 5.83 15.88
C GLY A 46 -12.83 5.60 16.53
N ALA A 47 -12.99 6.05 17.76
CA ALA A 47 -14.25 5.95 18.52
C ALA A 47 -15.43 6.62 17.80
N THR A 48 -15.16 7.64 17.00
CA THR A 48 -16.13 8.25 16.09
C THR A 48 -15.63 8.03 14.67
N GLY A 49 -16.43 7.38 13.84
CA GLY A 49 -16.08 7.12 12.44
C GLY A 49 -16.18 8.38 11.56
N PRO A 50 -15.48 8.41 10.42
CA PRO A 50 -15.54 9.53 9.48
C PRO A 50 -16.91 9.63 8.80
N THR A 51 -17.26 10.82 8.33
CA THR A 51 -18.50 11.04 7.56
C THR A 51 -18.37 10.40 6.16
N ILE A 52 -17.23 10.61 5.50
CA ILE A 52 -16.86 9.91 4.27
C ILE A 52 -15.68 9.00 4.60
N ALA A 53 -15.79 7.75 4.21
CA ALA A 53 -14.77 6.74 4.53
C ALA A 53 -13.42 7.05 3.87
N CYS A 54 -12.34 6.63 4.53
CA CYS A 54 -11.01 6.65 3.94
C CYS A 54 -10.92 5.62 2.82
N THR A 55 -10.24 5.97 1.74
CA THR A 55 -9.97 5.08 0.62
C THR A 55 -8.50 4.69 0.63
N GLY A 56 -8.22 3.41 0.44
CA GLY A 56 -6.87 2.89 0.19
C GLY A 56 -6.66 2.68 -1.30
N ASN A 57 -5.60 3.23 -1.85
CA ASN A 57 -5.22 3.09 -3.25
C ASN A 57 -3.85 2.44 -3.36
N VAL A 58 -3.72 1.51 -4.29
CA VAL A 58 -2.43 0.93 -4.68
C VAL A 58 -2.08 1.47 -6.05
N LEU A 59 -0.94 2.15 -6.15
CA LEU A 59 -0.45 2.72 -7.39
C LEU A 59 0.87 2.08 -7.78
N ILE A 60 1.12 2.03 -9.06
CA ILE A 60 2.37 1.50 -9.63
C ILE A 60 2.97 2.51 -10.61
N ALA A 61 4.29 2.43 -10.78
CA ALA A 61 5.00 3.19 -11.79
C ALA A 61 6.02 2.31 -12.50
N HIS A 62 6.33 2.65 -13.75
CA HIS A 62 7.24 1.88 -14.60
C HIS A 62 8.62 2.54 -14.71
N ASN A 63 9.04 3.25 -13.66
CA ASN A 63 10.28 4.01 -13.64
C ASN A 63 11.38 3.24 -12.93
N ALA A 64 12.61 3.33 -13.44
CA ALA A 64 13.77 2.71 -12.80
C ALA A 64 14.10 3.31 -11.43
N THR A 65 13.69 4.56 -11.20
CA THR A 65 13.81 5.25 -9.92
C THR A 65 12.43 5.66 -9.43
N THR A 66 12.26 5.76 -8.11
CA THR A 66 10.97 6.15 -7.54
C THR A 66 10.60 7.56 -7.98
N PRO A 67 9.46 7.77 -8.66
CA PRO A 67 9.00 9.10 -8.99
C PRO A 67 8.69 9.90 -7.73
N THR A 68 8.67 11.22 -7.85
CA THR A 68 8.21 12.07 -6.74
C THR A 68 6.81 11.61 -6.31
N ALA A 69 6.64 11.43 -5.01
CA ALA A 69 5.42 10.86 -4.41
C ALA A 69 4.25 11.86 -4.45
N ALA A 70 3.90 12.31 -5.61
CA ALA A 70 2.63 12.95 -5.86
C ALA A 70 1.86 12.01 -6.76
N SER A 71 0.98 11.22 -6.18
CA SER A 71 0.18 10.20 -6.84
C SER A 71 -0.61 10.70 -8.05
N ALA A 72 -0.80 12.01 -8.16
CA ALA A 72 -1.44 12.64 -9.32
C ALA A 72 -0.48 12.84 -10.50
N GLY A 73 0.80 12.46 -10.35
CA GLY A 73 1.78 12.56 -11.44
C GLY A 73 1.50 11.56 -12.55
N ALA A 74 1.90 11.90 -13.78
CA ALA A 74 1.68 11.08 -14.96
C ALA A 74 2.34 9.68 -14.86
N ASP A 75 3.34 9.53 -14.00
CA ASP A 75 4.06 8.26 -13.83
C ASP A 75 3.29 7.21 -13.04
N TRP A 76 2.44 7.63 -12.11
CA TRP A 76 1.69 6.72 -11.25
C TRP A 76 0.37 6.28 -11.86
N LYS A 77 0.09 4.98 -11.80
CA LYS A 77 -1.13 4.37 -12.31
C LYS A 77 -1.82 3.61 -11.19
N THR A 78 -3.13 3.79 -11.04
CA THR A 78 -3.89 3.03 -10.05
C THR A 78 -3.99 1.57 -10.47
N LEU A 79 -3.49 0.68 -9.63
CA LEU A 79 -3.60 -0.76 -9.82
C LEU A 79 -4.89 -1.27 -9.18
N TRP A 80 -5.21 -0.80 -7.98
CA TRP A 80 -6.33 -1.30 -7.19
C TRP A 80 -6.72 -0.30 -6.10
N SER A 81 -7.99 -0.33 -5.72
CA SER A 81 -8.51 0.54 -4.65
C SER A 81 -9.54 -0.20 -3.80
N PHE A 82 -9.65 0.19 -2.54
CA PHE A 82 -10.71 -0.27 -1.65
C PHE A 82 -11.17 0.88 -0.76
N THR A 83 -12.39 0.77 -0.23
CA THR A 83 -12.98 1.79 0.64
C THR A 83 -13.08 1.25 2.06
N GLY A 84 -12.72 2.09 3.04
CA GLY A 84 -12.90 1.79 4.45
C GLY A 84 -14.36 1.87 4.89
N LEU A 85 -14.58 1.99 6.18
CA LEU A 85 -15.91 2.08 6.79
C LEU A 85 -16.15 3.49 7.36
N THR A 86 -17.41 3.81 7.62
CA THR A 86 -17.82 5.03 8.33
C THR A 86 -18.24 4.74 9.77
N SER A 87 -18.35 3.48 10.16
CA SER A 87 -18.77 3.06 11.50
C SER A 87 -17.71 3.37 12.57
N ASN A 88 -18.15 3.62 13.78
CA ASN A 88 -17.28 3.79 14.94
C ASN A 88 -16.45 2.52 15.15
N ASN A 89 -15.15 2.68 15.37
CA ASN A 89 -14.20 1.59 15.55
C ASN A 89 -14.15 0.58 14.39
N GLY A 90 -14.65 0.93 13.21
CA GLY A 90 -14.65 0.05 12.04
C GLY A 90 -13.24 -0.24 11.55
N ILE A 91 -12.99 -1.47 11.12
CA ILE A 91 -11.70 -1.92 10.61
C ILE A 91 -11.90 -2.56 9.24
N VAL A 92 -11.09 -2.14 8.27
CA VAL A 92 -10.99 -2.81 6.96
C VAL A 92 -9.53 -3.13 6.70
N GLU A 93 -9.26 -4.38 6.39
CA GLU A 93 -7.94 -4.85 6.01
C GLU A 93 -8.07 -5.64 4.71
N ARG A 94 -7.23 -5.31 3.73
CA ARG A 94 -7.25 -5.94 2.41
C ARG A 94 -5.83 -6.27 1.97
N SER A 95 -5.69 -7.39 1.28
CA SER A 95 -4.43 -7.82 0.70
C SER A 95 -4.56 -7.99 -0.80
N ILE A 96 -3.49 -7.67 -1.51
CA ILE A 96 -3.40 -7.84 -2.96
C ILE A 96 -2.03 -8.40 -3.33
N GLU A 97 -2.01 -9.32 -4.28
CA GLU A 97 -0.78 -9.82 -4.86
C GLU A 97 -0.20 -8.80 -5.83
N ILE A 98 1.08 -8.50 -5.67
CA ILE A 98 1.84 -7.61 -6.54
C ILE A 98 2.76 -8.48 -7.41
N GLY A 99 2.57 -8.44 -8.72
CA GLY A 99 3.32 -9.25 -9.66
C GLY A 99 4.78 -8.79 -9.83
N PRO A 100 5.64 -9.66 -10.38
CA PRO A 100 7.07 -9.37 -10.53
C PRO A 100 7.38 -8.28 -11.57
N GLY A 101 6.41 -7.89 -12.38
CA GLY A 101 6.57 -6.81 -13.36
C GLY A 101 6.45 -5.39 -12.80
N VAL A 102 6.06 -5.23 -11.55
CA VAL A 102 5.91 -3.92 -10.92
C VAL A 102 7.27 -3.38 -10.51
N MET A 103 7.63 -2.19 -10.99
CA MET A 103 8.92 -1.54 -10.70
C MET A 103 8.84 -0.64 -9.47
N GLN A 104 7.79 0.15 -9.34
CA GLN A 104 7.59 1.05 -8.21
C GLN A 104 6.18 0.87 -7.65
N LEU A 105 6.06 0.91 -6.33
CA LEU A 105 4.81 0.72 -5.62
C LEU A 105 4.53 1.92 -4.71
N GLU A 106 3.28 2.37 -4.68
CA GLU A 106 2.81 3.36 -3.72
C GLU A 106 1.52 2.85 -3.06
N ALA A 107 1.47 2.96 -1.74
CA ALA A 107 0.23 2.82 -0.97
C ALA A 107 -0.23 4.21 -0.55
N GLU A 108 -1.49 4.54 -0.82
CA GLU A 108 -2.06 5.83 -0.53
C GLU A 108 -3.35 5.67 0.26
N PHE A 109 -3.51 6.49 1.30
CA PHE A 109 -4.75 6.57 2.09
C PHE A 109 -5.25 8.01 2.04
N THR A 110 -6.51 8.20 1.63
CA THR A 110 -7.07 9.53 1.41
C THR A 110 -8.59 9.52 1.49
N GLY A 111 -9.19 10.70 1.58
CA GLY A 111 -10.63 10.90 1.38
C GLY A 111 -11.49 10.86 2.63
N ASN A 112 -10.96 10.52 3.81
CA ASN A 112 -11.74 10.57 5.04
C ASN A 112 -12.06 12.01 5.44
N THR A 113 -13.29 12.24 5.86
CA THR A 113 -13.77 13.57 6.29
C THR A 113 -14.25 13.54 7.74
N ALA A 114 -14.17 14.68 8.40
CA ALA A 114 -14.62 14.95 9.76
C ALA A 114 -13.76 14.30 10.86
N GLN A 115 -13.26 13.09 10.67
CA GLN A 115 -12.49 12.34 11.66
C GLN A 115 -11.20 11.79 11.08
N ALA A 116 -10.16 11.70 11.90
CA ALA A 116 -8.94 10.98 11.57
C ALA A 116 -9.15 9.46 11.63
N VAL A 117 -8.37 8.73 10.86
CA VAL A 117 -8.30 7.27 10.90
C VAL A 117 -6.85 6.83 11.09
N THR A 118 -6.64 5.61 11.56
CA THR A 118 -5.30 5.02 11.61
C THR A 118 -5.08 4.15 10.40
N VAL A 119 -3.94 4.31 9.74
CA VAL A 119 -3.61 3.62 8.49
C VAL A 119 -2.26 2.95 8.59
N GLU A 120 -2.12 1.82 7.90
CA GLU A 120 -0.84 1.11 7.77
C GLU A 120 -0.82 0.23 6.52
N ALA A 121 0.37 -0.01 5.99
CA ALA A 121 0.59 -0.88 4.85
C ALA A 121 1.89 -1.66 5.00
N PHE A 122 1.82 -2.98 4.80
CA PHE A 122 2.93 -3.91 4.89
C PHE A 122 3.08 -4.70 3.61
N PHE A 123 4.31 -5.09 3.31
CA PHE A 123 4.62 -5.84 2.10
C PHE A 123 5.52 -7.02 2.42
N SER A 124 5.12 -8.23 1.98
CA SER A 124 5.99 -9.40 1.98
C SER A 124 6.68 -9.47 0.63
N GLU A 125 7.92 -9.01 0.56
CA GLU A 125 8.68 -8.88 -0.67
C GLU A 125 9.41 -10.17 -1.02
N ILE A 126 9.32 -10.61 -2.28
CA ILE A 126 10.17 -11.68 -2.79
C ILE A 126 11.46 -11.02 -3.30
N THR A 127 12.55 -11.19 -2.57
CA THR A 127 13.82 -10.51 -2.86
C THR A 127 14.77 -11.35 -3.68
N ASN A 128 14.60 -12.67 -3.68
CA ASN A 128 15.46 -13.58 -4.43
C ASN A 128 14.69 -14.81 -4.87
N ALA A 129 14.97 -15.27 -6.09
CA ALA A 129 14.59 -16.57 -6.58
C ALA A 129 15.85 -17.25 -7.09
N GLN A 130 16.29 -18.28 -6.39
CA GLN A 130 17.53 -18.97 -6.69
C GLN A 130 17.27 -20.41 -7.10
N SER A 131 17.90 -20.81 -8.18
CA SER A 131 17.88 -22.18 -8.68
C SER A 131 19.12 -22.93 -8.19
N VAL A 132 18.93 -24.07 -7.59
CA VAL A 132 20.02 -24.91 -7.09
C VAL A 132 19.89 -26.35 -7.59
#